data_0b2e7c90b08a331de4b4679c3ebae1fd
#
_entry.id   0b2e7c90b08a331de4b4679c3ebae1fd
#
_cell.length_a   1.000
_cell.length_b   1.000
_cell.length_c   1.000
_cell.angle_alpha   90.00
_cell.angle_beta   90.00
_cell.angle_gamma   90.00
#
_symmetry.space_group_name_H-M   'P 1'
#
loop_
_entity.id
_entity.type
_entity.pdbx_description
1 polymer ?
#
loop_
_entity_poly.entity_id
_entity_poly.type
_entity_poly.pdbx_seq_one_letter_code
_entity_poly.pdbx_strand_id
1 'polypeptide(L)'
;ILGMLGAYALNQPWKANRILEPFFMLPLGASAVTLGLGFLVAFRQSAWSSMTFPLLIPIAHALVALPMVVRTLLPALRGIPSSLRQAASTLGADEPRVFREVDLPLLLRPLLVSMVFAFTISLGEFGASSFLSSAQTPTIPVAIYRYISQPGALNYGQALAMSTLLLVVCGMGIFLIEKIRLPGEELY
;
A
#
# COMPACT_ATOMS: atom_id res chain seq x y z
N ILE A 1 -6.26 1.95 4.93
CA ILE A 1 -7.42 2.85 5.07
C ILE A 1 -7.71 3.53 3.72
N LEU A 2 -6.79 4.35 3.16
CA LEU A 2 -7.01 5.09 1.91
C LEU A 2 -7.42 4.19 0.74
N GLY A 3 -6.76 3.05 0.58
CA GLY A 3 -7.07 2.09 -0.49
C GLY A 3 -8.45 1.45 -0.34
N MET A 4 -8.89 1.20 0.89
CA MET A 4 -10.23 0.68 1.16
C MET A 4 -11.31 1.73 0.85
N LEU A 5 -11.10 2.97 1.28
CA LEU A 5 -12.00 4.09 0.94
C LEU A 5 -12.07 4.30 -0.58
N GLY A 6 -10.92 4.26 -1.27
CA GLY A 6 -10.85 4.35 -2.72
C GLY A 6 -11.60 3.21 -3.43
N ALA A 7 -11.38 1.97 -3.00
CA ALA A 7 -12.08 0.81 -3.56
C ALA A 7 -13.60 0.88 -3.32
N TYR A 8 -14.02 1.32 -2.12
CA TYR A 8 -15.44 1.49 -1.81
C TYR A 8 -16.09 2.60 -2.65
N ALA A 9 -15.41 3.74 -2.80
CA ALA A 9 -15.87 4.84 -3.66
C ALA A 9 -16.01 4.40 -5.12
N LEU A 10 -15.02 3.64 -5.64
CA LEU A 10 -15.05 3.11 -7.00
C LEU A 10 -16.08 1.99 -7.21
N ASN A 11 -16.54 1.36 -6.14
CA ASN A 11 -17.61 0.35 -6.22
C ASN A 11 -19.01 0.96 -6.36
N GLN A 12 -19.18 2.24 -6.07
CA GLN A 12 -20.46 2.94 -6.25
C GLN A 12 -20.76 3.14 -7.74
N PRO A 13 -22.06 3.14 -8.17
CA PRO A 13 -22.44 3.26 -9.58
C PRO A 13 -22.34 4.70 -10.11
N TRP A 14 -21.24 5.38 -9.86
CA TRP A 14 -21.04 6.76 -10.30
C TRP A 14 -20.43 6.81 -11.70
N LYS A 15 -20.97 7.69 -12.55
CA LYS A 15 -20.40 7.93 -13.89
C LYS A 15 -18.93 8.39 -13.83
N ALA A 16 -18.55 9.06 -12.75
CA ALA A 16 -17.19 9.52 -12.50
C ALA A 16 -16.18 8.37 -12.29
N ASN A 17 -16.62 7.15 -11.94
CA ASN A 17 -15.71 6.01 -11.69
C ASN A 17 -14.88 5.64 -12.91
N ARG A 18 -15.42 5.87 -14.13
CA ARG A 18 -14.69 5.66 -15.38
C ARG A 18 -13.42 6.53 -15.49
N ILE A 19 -13.42 7.69 -14.83
CA ILE A 19 -12.26 8.61 -14.78
C ILE A 19 -11.46 8.39 -13.51
N LEU A 20 -12.12 8.11 -12.39
CA LEU A 20 -11.47 7.94 -11.09
C LEU A 20 -10.63 6.66 -11.02
N GLU A 21 -11.09 5.54 -11.61
CA GLU A 21 -10.35 4.28 -11.58
C GLU A 21 -8.94 4.39 -12.22
N PRO A 22 -8.78 4.96 -13.44
CA PRO A 22 -7.45 5.26 -13.97
C PRO A 22 -6.63 6.21 -13.10
N PHE A 23 -7.27 7.18 -12.44
CA PHE A 23 -6.57 8.12 -11.57
C PHE A 23 -5.93 7.43 -10.36
N PHE A 24 -6.63 6.46 -9.75
CA PHE A 24 -6.05 5.63 -8.69
C PHE A 24 -4.89 4.76 -9.17
N MET A 25 -4.80 4.49 -10.47
CA MET A 25 -3.70 3.71 -11.07
C MET A 25 -2.52 4.57 -11.53
N LEU A 26 -2.62 5.91 -11.53
CA LEU A 26 -1.54 6.81 -11.94
C LEU A 26 -0.20 6.54 -11.23
N PRO A 27 -0.15 6.24 -9.91
CA PRO A 27 1.11 5.97 -9.24
C PRO A 27 1.86 4.76 -9.80
N LEU A 28 1.19 3.80 -10.46
CA LEU A 28 1.86 2.69 -11.15
C LEU A 28 2.64 3.14 -12.39
N GLY A 29 2.17 4.18 -13.07
CA GLY A 29 2.84 4.76 -14.23
C GLY A 29 3.92 5.78 -13.86
N ALA A 30 3.91 6.28 -12.63
CA ALA A 30 4.90 7.22 -12.12
C ALA A 30 6.02 6.46 -11.41
N SER A 31 7.27 6.85 -11.67
CA SER A 31 8.39 6.31 -10.89
C SER A 31 8.31 6.82 -9.44
N ALA A 32 8.53 5.93 -8.48
CA ALA A 32 8.62 6.30 -7.06
C ALA A 32 9.72 7.35 -6.81
N VAL A 33 10.80 7.29 -7.59
CA VAL A 33 11.87 8.32 -7.61
C VAL A 33 11.31 9.70 -7.98
N THR A 34 10.50 9.75 -9.03
CA THR A 34 9.86 11.00 -9.48
C THR A 34 8.89 11.54 -8.44
N LEU A 35 8.13 10.68 -7.77
CA LEU A 35 7.26 11.08 -6.66
C LEU A 35 8.06 11.64 -5.49
N GLY A 36 9.14 10.99 -5.09
CA GLY A 36 10.02 11.45 -4.01
C GLY A 36 10.67 12.79 -4.32
N LEU A 37 11.19 12.95 -5.53
CA LEU A 37 11.74 14.22 -6.00
C LEU A 37 10.68 15.33 -6.05
N GLY A 38 9.48 15.00 -6.55
CA GLY A 38 8.35 15.93 -6.59
C GLY A 38 7.97 16.44 -5.20
N PHE A 39 7.88 15.56 -4.22
CA PHE A 39 7.64 15.93 -2.82
C PHE A 39 8.78 16.79 -2.26
N LEU A 40 10.03 16.39 -2.50
CA LEU A 40 11.18 17.18 -2.06
C LEU A 40 11.11 18.60 -2.61
N VAL A 41 10.87 18.78 -3.91
CA VAL A 41 10.81 20.11 -4.55
C VAL A 41 9.60 20.90 -4.05
N ALA A 42 8.43 20.28 -3.95
CA ALA A 42 7.19 20.96 -3.54
C ALA A 42 7.23 21.44 -2.08
N PHE A 43 7.85 20.68 -1.19
CA PHE A 43 7.84 20.97 0.25
C PHE A 43 9.15 21.53 0.80
N ARG A 44 10.21 21.63 -0.01
CA ARG A 44 11.52 22.14 0.42
C ARG A 44 11.48 23.55 1.00
N GLN A 45 10.62 24.43 0.49
CA GLN A 45 10.50 25.82 0.91
C GLN A 45 9.36 26.05 1.91
N SER A 46 8.69 24.99 2.36
CA SER A 46 7.62 25.11 3.34
C SER A 46 8.17 25.53 4.70
N ALA A 47 7.52 26.49 5.35
CA ALA A 47 7.82 26.88 6.73
C ALA A 47 7.73 25.73 7.74
N TRP A 48 7.12 24.61 7.34
CA TRP A 48 6.91 23.39 8.15
C TRP A 48 7.90 22.27 7.80
N SER A 49 8.99 22.57 7.09
CA SER A 49 9.89 21.56 6.53
C SER A 49 10.38 20.53 7.55
N SER A 50 10.77 20.96 8.75
CA SER A 50 11.30 20.05 9.78
C SER A 50 10.27 19.04 10.33
N MET A 51 8.98 19.40 10.38
CA MET A 51 7.88 18.51 10.82
C MET A 51 7.27 17.72 9.64
N THR A 52 7.31 18.28 8.45
CA THR A 52 6.61 17.72 7.27
C THR A 52 7.41 16.59 6.64
N PHE A 53 8.74 16.66 6.61
CA PHE A 53 9.58 15.64 5.97
C PHE A 53 9.39 14.21 6.51
N PRO A 54 9.33 13.98 7.84
CA PRO A 54 9.08 12.64 8.35
C PRO A 54 7.72 12.04 7.94
N LEU A 55 6.70 12.90 7.73
CA LEU A 55 5.36 12.49 7.31
C LEU A 55 5.27 12.24 5.80
N LEU A 56 6.13 12.82 4.99
CA LEU A 56 6.14 12.62 3.54
C LEU A 56 6.53 11.20 3.15
N ILE A 57 7.39 10.53 3.93
CA ILE A 57 7.77 9.13 3.68
C ILE A 57 6.55 8.21 3.71
N PRO A 58 5.76 8.13 4.80
CA PRO A 58 4.59 7.27 4.84
C PRO A 58 3.52 7.67 3.80
N ILE A 59 3.40 8.96 3.46
CA ILE A 59 2.49 9.42 2.39
C ILE A 59 2.95 8.89 1.03
N ALA A 60 4.25 9.00 0.72
CA ALA A 60 4.81 8.49 -0.52
C ALA A 60 4.64 6.97 -0.64
N HIS A 61 4.94 6.23 0.45
CA HIS A 61 4.74 4.79 0.51
C HIS A 61 3.27 4.39 0.33
N ALA A 62 2.36 5.14 0.96
CA ALA A 62 0.93 4.92 0.80
C ALA A 62 0.48 5.14 -0.65
N LEU A 63 0.99 6.17 -1.34
CA LEU A 63 0.68 6.44 -2.74
C LEU A 63 1.22 5.33 -3.66
N VAL A 64 2.44 4.85 -3.42
CA VAL A 64 3.04 3.76 -4.22
C VAL A 64 2.27 2.45 -4.03
N ALA A 65 1.83 2.15 -2.80
CA ALA A 65 1.08 0.93 -2.49
C ALA A 65 -0.41 1.00 -2.89
N LEU A 66 -0.98 2.22 -3.00
CA LEU A 66 -2.41 2.46 -3.21
C LEU A 66 -3.02 1.68 -4.38
N PRO A 67 -2.42 1.66 -5.59
CA PRO A 67 -2.97 0.94 -6.73
C PRO A 67 -3.12 -0.56 -6.46
N MET A 68 -2.14 -1.19 -5.82
CA MET A 68 -2.19 -2.62 -5.50
C MET A 68 -3.29 -2.95 -4.50
N VAL A 69 -3.47 -2.10 -3.49
CA VAL A 69 -4.57 -2.24 -2.52
C VAL A 69 -5.92 -2.12 -3.21
N VAL A 70 -6.11 -1.12 -4.07
CA VAL A 70 -7.36 -0.92 -4.82
C VAL A 70 -7.61 -2.09 -5.77
N ARG A 71 -6.60 -2.57 -6.50
CA ARG A 71 -6.72 -3.73 -7.40
C ARG A 71 -7.05 -5.03 -6.67
N THR A 72 -6.69 -5.16 -5.42
CA THR A 72 -7.03 -6.33 -4.60
C THR A 72 -8.45 -6.22 -4.03
N LEU A 73 -8.84 -5.05 -3.54
CA LEU A 73 -10.11 -4.87 -2.85
C LEU A 73 -11.30 -4.64 -3.79
N LEU A 74 -11.11 -3.93 -4.90
CA LEU A 74 -12.22 -3.57 -5.79
C LEU A 74 -12.92 -4.79 -6.44
N PRO A 75 -12.20 -5.79 -6.98
CA PRO A 75 -12.84 -7.01 -7.46
C PRO A 75 -13.56 -7.78 -6.35
N ALA A 76 -12.98 -7.85 -5.15
CA ALA A 76 -13.59 -8.50 -4.01
C ALA A 76 -14.93 -7.82 -3.61
N LEU A 77 -14.96 -6.48 -3.61
CA LEU A 77 -16.18 -5.69 -3.38
C LEU A 77 -17.24 -5.93 -4.45
N ARG A 78 -16.82 -5.97 -5.73
CA ARG A 78 -17.71 -6.22 -6.88
C ARG A 78 -18.22 -7.67 -6.89
N GLY A 79 -17.47 -8.59 -6.32
CA GLY A 79 -17.85 -10.01 -6.19
C GLY A 79 -18.90 -10.30 -5.12
N ILE A 80 -19.22 -9.35 -4.22
CA ILE A 80 -20.25 -9.56 -3.19
C ILE A 80 -21.62 -9.49 -3.86
N PRO A 81 -22.43 -10.60 -3.80
CA PRO A 81 -23.76 -10.62 -4.41
C PRO A 81 -24.67 -9.55 -3.81
N SER A 82 -25.34 -8.78 -4.68
CA SER A 82 -26.31 -7.75 -4.24
C SER A 82 -27.48 -8.35 -3.44
N SER A 83 -27.81 -9.61 -3.65
CA SER A 83 -28.86 -10.35 -2.92
C SER A 83 -28.58 -10.42 -1.42
N LEU A 84 -27.31 -10.52 -1.00
CA LEU A 84 -26.96 -10.54 0.43
C LEU A 84 -27.25 -9.19 1.09
N ARG A 85 -26.92 -8.08 0.41
CA ARG A 85 -27.22 -6.74 0.90
C ARG A 85 -28.72 -6.46 0.93
N GLN A 86 -29.44 -6.91 -0.11
CA GLN A 86 -30.90 -6.81 -0.16
C GLN A 86 -31.58 -7.61 0.93
N ALA A 87 -31.13 -8.84 1.19
CA ALA A 87 -31.66 -9.67 2.29
C ALA A 87 -31.43 -8.99 3.65
N ALA A 88 -30.26 -8.45 3.91
CA ALA A 88 -29.98 -7.70 5.13
C ALA A 88 -30.88 -6.45 5.28
N SER A 89 -31.08 -5.68 4.18
CA SER A 89 -31.98 -4.52 4.18
C SER A 89 -33.43 -4.91 4.41
N THR A 90 -33.89 -6.04 3.87
CA THR A 90 -35.26 -6.57 4.11
C THR A 90 -35.46 -6.94 5.57
N LEU A 91 -34.39 -7.35 6.27
CA LEU A 91 -34.39 -7.62 7.71
C LEU A 91 -34.24 -6.35 8.56
N GLY A 92 -34.27 -5.16 7.94
CA GLY A 92 -34.21 -3.87 8.64
C GLY A 92 -32.81 -3.36 8.92
N ALA A 93 -31.76 -3.94 8.30
CA ALA A 93 -30.41 -3.41 8.44
C ALA A 93 -30.24 -2.13 7.63
N ASP A 94 -29.73 -1.07 8.28
CA ASP A 94 -29.31 0.17 7.62
C ASP A 94 -27.94 -0.03 6.92
N GLU A 95 -27.54 0.93 6.06
CA GLU A 95 -26.29 0.82 5.30
C GLU A 95 -25.03 0.56 6.15
N PRO A 96 -24.80 1.25 7.30
CA PRO A 96 -23.67 0.95 8.17
C PRO A 96 -23.69 -0.48 8.75
N ARG A 97 -24.88 -1.00 9.02
CA ARG A 97 -25.07 -2.36 9.52
C ARG A 97 -24.82 -3.39 8.43
N VAL A 98 -25.33 -3.17 7.21
CA VAL A 98 -25.03 -4.00 6.04
C VAL A 98 -23.53 -4.05 5.80
N PHE A 99 -22.84 -2.91 5.83
CA PHE A 99 -21.38 -2.87 5.69
C PHE A 99 -20.68 -3.70 6.76
N ARG A 100 -21.08 -3.57 8.03
CA ARG A 100 -20.40 -4.25 9.15
C ARG A 100 -20.69 -5.74 9.19
N GLU A 101 -21.94 -6.15 8.92
CA GLU A 101 -22.39 -7.53 9.08
C GLU A 101 -22.28 -8.38 7.80
N VAL A 102 -22.26 -7.75 6.62
CA VAL A 102 -22.19 -8.44 5.32
C VAL A 102 -20.86 -8.14 4.63
N ASP A 103 -20.58 -6.88 4.31
CA ASP A 103 -19.45 -6.54 3.46
C ASP A 103 -18.11 -6.78 4.17
N LEU A 104 -17.96 -6.28 5.40
CA LEU A 104 -16.69 -6.33 6.13
C LEU A 104 -16.21 -7.77 6.40
N PRO A 105 -17.04 -8.73 6.86
CA PRO A 105 -16.60 -10.10 7.05
C PRO A 105 -16.11 -10.77 5.76
N LEU A 106 -16.80 -10.51 4.64
CA LEU A 106 -16.41 -11.04 3.33
C LEU A 106 -15.12 -10.40 2.80
N LEU A 107 -14.86 -9.13 3.17
CA LEU A 107 -13.67 -8.40 2.78
C LEU A 107 -12.46 -8.64 3.67
N LEU A 108 -12.61 -9.30 4.83
CA LEU A 108 -11.50 -9.48 5.77
C LEU A 108 -10.28 -10.15 5.14
N ARG A 109 -10.47 -11.20 4.35
CA ARG A 109 -9.36 -11.89 3.67
C ARG A 109 -8.70 -11.02 2.59
N PRO A 110 -9.42 -10.44 1.60
CA PRO A 110 -8.83 -9.49 0.66
C PRO A 110 -8.17 -8.29 1.35
N LEU A 111 -8.73 -7.84 2.46
CA LEU A 111 -8.17 -6.75 3.25
C LEU A 111 -6.81 -7.15 3.87
N LEU A 112 -6.72 -8.31 4.49
CA LEU A 112 -5.47 -8.83 5.04
C LEU A 112 -4.42 -9.00 3.95
N VAL A 113 -4.78 -9.57 2.80
CA VAL A 113 -3.89 -9.70 1.64
C VAL A 113 -3.39 -8.33 1.18
N SER A 114 -4.28 -7.35 1.03
CA SER A 114 -3.92 -6.00 0.60
C SER A 114 -3.04 -5.27 1.63
N MET A 115 -3.25 -5.51 2.92
CA MET A 115 -2.41 -4.95 3.99
C MET A 115 -0.99 -5.52 3.93
N VAL A 116 -0.83 -6.83 3.73
CA VAL A 116 0.50 -7.45 3.60
C VAL A 116 1.19 -6.99 2.33
N PHE A 117 0.49 -6.84 1.21
CA PHE A 117 1.05 -6.24 -0.01
C PHE A 117 1.53 -4.81 0.24
N ALA A 118 0.69 -3.96 0.84
CA ALA A 118 1.07 -2.57 1.14
C ALA A 118 2.29 -2.51 2.06
N PHE A 119 2.35 -3.38 3.07
CA PHE A 119 3.48 -3.47 3.99
C PHE A 119 4.76 -3.90 3.26
N THR A 120 4.71 -4.96 2.44
CA THR A 120 5.87 -5.47 1.70
C THR A 120 6.39 -4.43 0.69
N ILE A 121 5.49 -3.76 -0.05
CA ILE A 121 5.85 -2.68 -0.96
C ILE A 121 6.51 -1.53 -0.20
N SER A 122 5.93 -1.13 0.94
CA SER A 122 6.46 -0.05 1.77
C SER A 122 7.84 -0.38 2.34
N LEU A 123 8.08 -1.61 2.78
CA LEU A 123 9.38 -2.04 3.28
C LEU A 123 10.48 -2.02 2.22
N GLY A 124 10.16 -2.41 0.99
CA GLY A 124 11.10 -2.44 -0.14
C GLY A 124 11.24 -1.10 -0.88
N GLU A 125 10.44 -0.08 -0.50
CA GLU A 125 10.43 1.18 -1.22
C GLU A 125 11.72 1.97 -0.97
N PHE A 126 12.50 2.17 -2.05
CA PHE A 126 13.76 2.90 -2.03
C PHE A 126 13.67 4.24 -2.79
N GLY A 127 12.92 4.28 -3.89
CA GLY A 127 12.93 5.40 -4.82
C GLY A 127 12.52 6.73 -4.19
N ALA A 128 11.33 6.80 -3.61
CA ALA A 128 10.87 8.01 -2.92
C ALA A 128 11.66 8.24 -1.62
N SER A 129 11.94 7.16 -0.88
CA SER A 129 12.68 7.22 0.38
C SER A 129 14.09 7.79 0.24
N SER A 130 14.76 7.58 -0.89
CA SER A 130 16.11 8.08 -1.15
C SER A 130 16.18 9.63 -1.15
N PHE A 131 15.09 10.29 -1.50
CA PHE A 131 14.98 11.76 -1.49
C PHE A 131 14.39 12.33 -0.20
N LEU A 132 13.55 11.59 0.48
CA LEU A 132 12.78 12.07 1.62
C LEU A 132 13.40 11.69 2.97
N SER A 133 14.22 10.63 3.04
CA SER A 133 14.81 10.19 4.30
C SER A 133 15.98 11.07 4.72
N SER A 134 16.05 11.36 6.02
CA SER A 134 17.17 12.10 6.62
C SER A 134 18.37 11.19 6.92
N ALA A 135 19.50 11.81 7.30
CA ALA A 135 20.67 11.06 7.76
C ALA A 135 20.42 10.30 9.05
N GLN A 136 19.56 10.84 9.92
CA GLN A 136 19.24 10.30 11.24
C GLN A 136 18.17 9.22 11.21
N THR A 137 17.27 9.27 10.22
CA THR A 137 16.12 8.36 10.11
C THR A 137 16.02 7.77 8.69
N PRO A 138 17.01 6.97 8.27
CA PRO A 138 16.94 6.29 6.97
C PRO A 138 15.93 5.15 7.01
N THR A 139 15.26 4.88 5.89
CA THR A 139 14.54 3.61 5.69
C THR A 139 15.56 2.47 5.50
N ILE A 140 15.13 1.23 5.69
CA ILE A 140 16.02 0.05 5.56
C ILE A 140 16.72 0.02 4.19
N PRO A 141 16.02 0.18 3.03
CA PRO A 141 16.67 0.19 1.73
C PRO A 141 17.69 1.34 1.57
N VAL A 142 17.39 2.53 2.11
CA VAL A 142 18.31 3.66 2.08
C VAL A 142 19.55 3.41 2.96
N ALA A 143 19.37 2.77 4.12
CA ALA A 143 20.49 2.40 4.98
C ALA A 143 21.40 1.35 4.31
N ILE A 144 20.82 0.33 3.68
CA ILE A 144 21.56 -0.66 2.88
C ILE A 144 22.40 0.04 1.80
N TYR A 145 21.79 0.95 1.04
CA TYR A 145 22.49 1.70 0.01
C TYR A 145 23.64 2.54 0.56
N ARG A 146 23.44 3.18 1.71
CA ARG A 146 24.50 3.98 2.38
C ARG A 146 25.66 3.11 2.82
N TYR A 147 25.40 1.96 3.43
CA TYR A 147 26.46 1.05 3.88
C TYR A 147 27.24 0.45 2.73
N ILE A 148 26.57 0.00 1.66
CA ILE A 148 27.26 -0.59 0.50
C ILE A 148 28.09 0.45 -0.28
N SER A 149 27.70 1.73 -0.19
CA SER A 149 28.43 2.84 -0.84
C SER A 149 29.67 3.29 -0.08
N GLN A 150 29.90 2.79 1.14
CA GLN A 150 31.07 3.11 1.94
C GLN A 150 32.09 1.96 1.90
N PRO A 151 33.39 2.28 1.73
CA PRO A 151 34.44 1.25 1.76
C PRO A 151 34.56 0.62 3.15
N GLY A 152 34.94 -0.67 3.19
CA GLY A 152 35.23 -1.40 4.39
C GLY A 152 34.39 -2.66 4.58
N ALA A 153 35.04 -3.73 5.08
CA ALA A 153 34.39 -5.02 5.27
C ALA A 153 33.21 -4.97 6.26
N LEU A 154 33.31 -4.12 7.28
CA LEU A 154 32.24 -3.93 8.26
C LEU A 154 30.97 -3.35 7.61
N ASN A 155 31.11 -2.29 6.79
CA ASN A 155 30.01 -1.66 6.10
C ASN A 155 29.33 -2.64 5.12
N TYR A 156 30.15 -3.40 4.38
CA TYR A 156 29.64 -4.45 3.50
C TYR A 156 28.88 -5.53 4.27
N GLY A 157 29.41 -5.98 5.40
CA GLY A 157 28.74 -6.95 6.28
C GLY A 157 27.40 -6.43 6.83
N GLN A 158 27.34 -5.17 7.24
CA GLN A 158 26.10 -4.53 7.68
C GLN A 158 25.05 -4.43 6.56
N ALA A 159 25.48 -4.06 5.36
CA ALA A 159 24.58 -4.02 4.20
C ALA A 159 23.99 -5.41 3.89
N LEU A 160 24.84 -6.46 3.91
CA LEU A 160 24.38 -7.83 3.69
C LEU A 160 23.41 -8.29 4.77
N ALA A 161 23.70 -8.04 6.04
CA ALA A 161 22.84 -8.43 7.17
C ALA A 161 21.46 -7.76 7.06
N MET A 162 21.43 -6.45 6.79
CA MET A 162 20.17 -5.72 6.60
C MET A 162 19.39 -6.18 5.36
N SER A 163 20.08 -6.48 4.27
CA SER A 163 19.46 -7.02 3.04
C SER A 163 18.84 -8.39 3.29
N THR A 164 19.55 -9.28 4.02
CA THR A 164 19.04 -10.60 4.39
C THR A 164 17.81 -10.47 5.28
N LEU A 165 17.84 -9.59 6.27
CA LEU A 165 16.71 -9.36 7.16
C LEU A 165 15.49 -8.84 6.38
N LEU A 166 15.70 -7.87 5.48
CA LEU A 166 14.64 -7.34 4.61
C LEU A 166 14.05 -8.44 3.74
N LEU A 167 14.90 -9.27 3.12
CA LEU A 167 14.47 -10.40 2.28
C LEU A 167 13.63 -11.40 3.08
N VAL A 168 14.06 -11.76 4.30
CA VAL A 168 13.31 -12.69 5.16
C VAL A 168 11.96 -12.11 5.53
N VAL A 169 11.89 -10.83 5.93
CA VAL A 169 10.63 -10.19 6.32
C VAL A 169 9.66 -10.10 5.12
N CYS A 170 10.16 -9.69 3.95
CA CYS A 170 9.36 -9.65 2.72
C CYS A 170 8.91 -11.06 2.30
N GLY A 171 9.80 -12.04 2.38
CA GLY A 171 9.49 -13.44 2.08
C GLY A 171 8.42 -14.02 3.01
N MET A 172 8.50 -13.73 4.31
CA MET A 172 7.44 -14.10 5.26
C MET A 172 6.11 -13.43 4.91
N GLY A 173 6.13 -12.16 4.48
CA GLY A 173 4.94 -11.46 4.01
C GLY A 173 4.29 -12.17 2.83
N ILE A 174 5.07 -12.52 1.80
CA ILE A 174 4.57 -13.25 0.62
C ILE A 174 4.02 -14.63 1.03
N PHE A 175 4.74 -15.36 1.88
CA PHE A 175 4.28 -16.65 2.39
C PHE A 175 2.95 -16.54 3.16
N LEU A 176 2.79 -15.47 3.94
CA LEU A 176 1.54 -15.20 4.65
C LEU A 176 0.38 -14.93 3.68
N ILE A 177 0.60 -14.19 2.61
CA ILE A 177 -0.40 -13.96 1.56
C ILE A 177 -0.84 -15.31 0.97
N GLU A 178 0.11 -16.16 0.60
CA GLU A 178 -0.18 -17.47 0.00
C GLU A 178 -1.02 -18.35 0.93
N LYS A 179 -0.71 -18.32 2.24
CA LYS A 179 -1.47 -19.07 3.25
C LYS A 179 -2.90 -18.53 3.48
N ILE A 180 -3.12 -17.22 3.30
CA ILE A 180 -4.42 -16.57 3.46
C ILE A 180 -5.31 -16.79 2.23
N ARG A 181 -4.71 -16.93 1.03
CA ARG A 181 -5.44 -17.27 -0.19
C ARG A 181 -6.11 -18.63 -0.03
N LEU A 182 -7.35 -18.74 -0.49
CA LEU A 182 -8.06 -20.02 -0.50
C LEU A 182 -7.46 -20.93 -1.58
N PRO A 183 -7.35 -22.25 -1.31
CA PRO A 183 -7.14 -23.23 -2.37
C PRO A 183 -8.34 -23.17 -3.32
N GLY A 184 -8.15 -22.69 -4.56
CA GLY A 184 -9.21 -22.62 -5.58
C GLY A 184 -9.42 -21.24 -6.22
N GLU A 185 -8.86 -20.15 -5.71
CA GLU A 185 -8.76 -18.89 -6.43
C GLU A 185 -7.52 -18.88 -7.36
N GLU A 186 -7.53 -19.78 -8.34
CA GLU A 186 -6.63 -19.62 -9.47
C GLU A 186 -7.07 -18.39 -10.27
N LEU A 187 -6.13 -17.50 -10.48
CA LEU A 187 -6.27 -16.28 -11.28
C LEU A 187 -6.83 -16.63 -12.67
N TYR A 188 -8.06 -16.23 -12.93
CA TYR A 188 -8.56 -16.04 -14.29
C TYR A 188 -8.25 -14.62 -14.75
#